data_06e8aadb452b97976be378e7d60bf507
#
_entry.id   06e8aadb452b97976be378e7d60bf507
#
_cell.length_a   1.000
_cell.length_b   1.000
_cell.length_c   1.000
_cell.angle_alpha   90.00
_cell.angle_beta   90.00
_cell.angle_gamma   90.00
#
_symmetry.space_group_name_H-M   'P 1'
#
loop_
_entity.id
_entity.type
_entity.pdbx_description
1 polymer ?
#
loop_
_entity_poly.entity_id
_entity_poly.type
_entity_poly.pdbx_seq_one_letter_code
_entity_poly.pdbx_strand_id
1 'polypeptide(L)'
;MPFTKDGMKPDIIINPHAIPSRMTIGQLKETLLGKVILELGMFGDGTSFGNLDVKTIAQELLKAGYESYGNEILYNGLTGEQLETSTFLGPVFYQRLKHMVADKQHSRSIGPMVNLTRQPAEGRSRDGGFRIG
;
A
#
# COMPACT_ATOMS: atom_id res chain seq x y z
N MET A 1 8.55 -16.02 0.55
CA MET A 1 8.30 -14.81 1.37
C MET A 1 9.32 -14.75 2.49
N PRO A 2 9.88 -13.59 2.78
CA PRO A 2 10.75 -13.43 3.93
C PRO A 2 9.98 -13.60 5.25
N PHE A 3 10.68 -13.84 6.33
CA PHE A 3 10.07 -14.02 7.66
C PHE A 3 10.93 -13.35 8.73
N THR A 4 10.30 -13.00 9.87
CA THR A 4 10.99 -12.43 11.01
C THR A 4 11.66 -13.52 11.84
N LYS A 5 12.51 -13.13 12.81
CA LYS A 5 13.14 -14.08 13.74
C LYS A 5 12.12 -14.89 14.55
N ASP A 6 10.93 -14.35 14.76
CA ASP A 6 9.84 -15.02 15.48
C ASP A 6 9.00 -15.94 14.58
N GLY A 7 9.35 -16.03 13.30
CA GLY A 7 8.65 -16.86 12.33
C GLY A 7 7.44 -16.20 11.67
N MET A 8 7.19 -14.91 11.91
CA MET A 8 6.09 -14.18 11.30
C MET A 8 6.39 -13.87 9.83
N LYS A 9 5.48 -14.22 8.95
CA LYS A 9 5.59 -14.00 7.52
C LYS A 9 4.63 -12.87 7.10
N PRO A 10 5.09 -11.85 6.34
CA PRO A 10 4.18 -10.84 5.83
C PRO A 10 3.22 -11.42 4.79
N ASP A 11 2.03 -10.86 4.70
CA ASP A 11 1.03 -11.26 3.73
C ASP A 11 1.23 -10.58 2.38
N ILE A 12 1.84 -9.39 2.40
CA ILE A 12 2.01 -8.56 1.21
C ILE A 12 3.34 -7.81 1.25
N ILE A 13 3.96 -7.67 0.09
CA ILE A 13 5.15 -6.84 -0.10
C ILE A 13 4.79 -5.72 -1.08
N ILE A 14 5.09 -4.50 -0.70
CA ILE A 14 4.75 -3.32 -1.47
C ILE A 14 6.00 -2.62 -1.97
N ASN A 15 5.96 -2.15 -3.21
CA ASN A 15 7.02 -1.30 -3.74
C ASN A 15 6.97 0.09 -3.07
N PRO A 16 8.08 0.55 -2.45
CA PRO A 16 8.10 1.86 -1.78
C PRO A 16 7.84 3.03 -2.73
N HIS A 17 8.08 2.88 -4.02
CA HIS A 17 7.83 3.93 -5.01
C HIS A 17 6.33 4.22 -5.22
N ALA A 18 5.45 3.39 -4.68
CA ALA A 18 4.01 3.65 -4.70
C ALA A 18 3.59 4.79 -3.75
N ILE A 19 4.44 5.20 -2.82
CA ILE A 19 4.10 6.18 -1.78
C ILE A 19 4.35 7.64 -2.20
N PRO A 20 5.57 8.03 -2.68
CA PRO A 20 5.88 9.45 -2.87
C PRO A 20 5.01 10.13 -3.94
N SER A 21 4.80 9.49 -5.09
CA SER A 21 4.02 10.08 -6.18
C SER A 21 2.54 10.24 -5.84
N ARG A 22 2.02 9.40 -4.96
CA ARG A 22 0.63 9.43 -4.51
C ARG A 22 0.43 10.22 -3.23
N MET A 23 1.52 10.68 -2.62
CA MET A 23 1.51 11.45 -1.37
C MET A 23 0.76 10.76 -0.23
N THR A 24 0.83 9.43 -0.17
CA THR A 24 0.13 8.62 0.83
C THR A 24 0.98 8.39 2.09
N ILE A 25 1.51 9.45 2.66
CA ILE A 25 2.37 9.38 3.86
C ILE A 25 1.57 8.87 5.08
N GLY A 26 0.28 9.18 5.14
CA GLY A 26 -0.60 8.68 6.19
C GLY A 26 -0.65 7.16 6.31
N GLN A 27 -0.45 6.43 5.22
CA GLN A 27 -0.37 4.97 5.23
C GLN A 27 0.83 4.47 6.04
N LEU A 28 1.96 5.15 5.95
CA LEU A 28 3.16 4.81 6.73
C LEU A 28 2.93 5.07 8.23
N LYS A 29 2.29 6.19 8.57
CA LYS A 29 1.90 6.50 9.96
C LYS A 29 0.89 5.48 10.49
N GLU A 30 -0.07 5.07 9.68
CA GLU A 30 -1.04 4.03 10.03
C GLU A 30 -0.35 2.73 10.39
N THR A 31 0.60 2.29 9.57
CA THR A 31 1.35 1.05 9.79
C THR A 31 2.17 1.12 11.07
N LEU A 32 2.85 2.23 11.31
CA LEU A 32 3.65 2.43 12.50
C LEU A 32 2.79 2.48 13.77
N LEU A 33 1.71 3.24 13.74
CA LEU A 33 0.74 3.31 14.84
C LEU A 33 0.08 1.95 15.07
N GLY A 34 -0.29 1.25 14.02
CA GLY A 34 -0.90 -0.08 14.11
C GLY A 34 0.01 -1.08 14.83
N LYS A 35 1.30 -1.00 14.59
CA LYS A 35 2.28 -1.83 15.27
C LYS A 35 2.32 -1.55 16.78
N VAL A 36 2.23 -0.29 17.16
CA VAL A 36 2.20 0.13 18.58
C VAL A 36 0.91 -0.29 19.25
N ILE A 37 -0.25 0.03 18.68
CA ILE A 37 -1.55 -0.25 19.29
C ILE A 37 -1.84 -1.75 19.37
N LEU A 38 -1.29 -2.55 18.47
CA LEU A 38 -1.40 -4.00 18.53
C LEU A 38 -0.73 -4.55 19.78
N GLU A 39 0.44 -4.02 20.15
CA GLU A 39 1.15 -4.40 21.39
C GLU A 39 0.43 -3.90 22.65
N LEU A 40 -0.18 -2.73 22.59
CA LEU A 40 -0.90 -2.14 23.72
C LEU A 40 -2.34 -2.64 23.84
N GLY A 41 -2.89 -3.27 22.79
CA GLY A 41 -4.27 -3.79 22.78
C GLY A 41 -5.35 -2.71 22.81
N MET A 42 -5.10 -1.54 22.19
CA MET A 42 -6.05 -0.43 22.19
C MET A 42 -6.37 0.03 20.76
N PHE A 43 -7.38 0.91 20.63
CA PHE A 43 -7.71 1.53 19.36
C PHE A 43 -6.94 2.84 19.18
N GLY A 44 -6.51 3.12 17.96
CA GLY A 44 -5.88 4.39 17.60
C GLY A 44 -6.87 5.37 16.98
N ASP A 45 -6.66 6.66 17.26
CA ASP A 45 -7.40 7.74 16.62
C ASP A 45 -6.68 8.18 15.35
N GLY A 46 -7.30 7.94 14.20
CA GLY A 46 -6.74 8.28 12.88
C GLY A 46 -7.40 9.47 12.21
N THR A 47 -8.11 10.33 12.96
CA THR A 47 -8.77 11.50 12.39
C THR A 47 -7.75 12.45 11.74
N SER A 48 -8.16 13.07 10.62
CA SER A 48 -7.29 13.92 9.80
C SER A 48 -6.74 15.15 10.55
N PHE A 49 -7.47 15.63 11.55
CA PHE A 49 -7.10 16.81 12.35
C PHE A 49 -6.56 16.46 13.74
N GLY A 50 -6.34 15.17 13.99
CA GLY A 50 -5.74 14.72 15.23
C GLY A 50 -4.24 14.98 15.27
N ASN A 51 -3.71 15.22 16.49
CA ASN A 51 -2.28 15.38 16.72
C ASN A 51 -1.58 14.02 16.83
N LEU A 52 -1.30 13.41 15.69
CA LEU A 52 -0.53 12.18 15.64
C LEU A 52 0.91 12.49 15.26
N ASP A 53 1.79 12.51 16.24
CA ASP A 53 3.21 12.80 16.05
C ASP A 53 3.99 11.49 15.92
N VAL A 54 4.82 11.41 14.86
CA VAL A 54 5.69 10.24 14.61
C VAL A 54 6.65 10.00 15.76
N LYS A 55 7.16 11.05 16.39
CA LYS A 55 8.08 10.94 17.53
C LYS A 55 7.45 10.24 18.73
N THR A 56 6.20 10.57 19.05
CA THR A 56 5.44 9.92 20.13
C THR A 56 5.22 8.45 19.83
N ILE A 57 4.82 8.12 18.60
CA ILE A 57 4.63 6.74 18.17
C ILE A 57 5.95 5.97 18.24
N ALA A 58 7.05 6.58 17.80
CA ALA A 58 8.37 5.97 17.84
C ALA A 58 8.82 5.63 19.27
N GLN A 59 8.57 6.54 20.22
CA GLN A 59 8.89 6.33 21.64
C GLN A 59 8.08 5.17 22.23
N GLU A 60 6.80 5.12 21.95
CA GLU A 60 5.93 4.03 22.43
C GLU A 60 6.35 2.69 21.82
N LEU A 61 6.73 2.66 20.55
CA LEU A 61 7.21 1.46 19.88
C LEU A 61 8.53 0.96 20.49
N LEU A 62 9.42 1.87 20.84
CA LEU A 62 10.68 1.55 21.51
C LEU A 62 10.43 0.93 22.89
N LYS A 63 9.45 1.45 23.65
CA LYS A 63 9.05 0.88 24.93
C LYS A 63 8.48 -0.54 24.79
N ALA A 64 7.85 -0.85 23.68
CA ALA A 64 7.32 -2.18 23.37
C ALA A 64 8.40 -3.20 22.96
N GLY A 65 9.65 -2.75 22.79
CA GLY A 65 10.77 -3.62 22.44
C GLY A 65 11.09 -3.72 20.96
N TYR A 66 10.45 -2.88 20.12
CA TYR A 66 10.71 -2.82 18.69
C TYR A 66 11.63 -1.64 18.33
N GLU A 67 12.18 -1.67 17.14
CA GLU A 67 12.92 -0.52 16.61
C GLU A 67 11.96 0.66 16.41
N SER A 68 12.40 1.89 16.74
CA SER A 68 11.54 3.06 16.87
C SER A 68 10.82 3.49 15.57
N TYR A 69 11.38 3.17 14.41
CA TYR A 69 10.79 3.49 13.11
C TYR A 69 10.15 2.28 12.41
N GLY A 70 9.94 1.19 13.15
CA GLY A 70 9.24 0.02 12.64
C GLY A 70 10.04 -0.90 11.73
N ASN A 71 11.36 -0.71 11.66
CA ASN A 71 12.22 -1.57 10.86
C ASN A 71 12.45 -2.92 11.53
N GLU A 72 12.53 -3.97 10.75
CA GLU A 72 12.83 -5.32 11.24
C GLU A 72 13.83 -6.01 10.33
N ILE A 73 14.58 -6.92 10.90
CA ILE A 73 15.50 -7.80 10.18
C ILE A 73 14.70 -9.01 9.72
N LEU A 74 14.74 -9.29 8.43
CA LEU A 74 14.04 -10.41 7.83
C LEU A 74 15.03 -11.45 7.30
N TYR A 75 14.56 -12.67 7.18
CA TYR A 75 15.30 -13.80 6.66
C TYR A 75 14.69 -14.28 5.35
N ASN A 76 15.53 -14.75 4.44
CA ASN A 76 15.08 -15.31 3.16
C ASN A 76 14.23 -16.57 3.41
N GLY A 77 13.02 -16.59 2.88
CA GLY A 77 12.09 -17.71 3.06
C GLY A 77 12.51 -19.00 2.35
N LEU A 78 13.45 -18.93 1.40
CA LEU A 78 13.93 -20.08 0.66
C LEU A 78 15.22 -20.64 1.29
N THR A 79 16.20 -19.79 1.60
CA THR A 79 17.54 -20.19 2.06
C THR A 79 17.72 -20.10 3.57
N GLY A 80 16.90 -19.31 4.26
CA GLY A 80 17.03 -19.04 5.68
C GLY A 80 18.12 -18.05 6.04
N GLU A 81 18.80 -17.47 5.06
CA GLU A 81 19.84 -16.46 5.29
C GLU A 81 19.24 -15.11 5.65
N GLN A 82 19.91 -14.38 6.54
CA GLN A 82 19.52 -13.03 6.90
C GLN A 82 19.64 -12.09 5.69
N LEU A 83 18.60 -11.30 5.42
CA LEU A 83 18.66 -10.24 4.42
C LEU A 83 19.47 -9.06 4.96
N GLU A 84 20.35 -8.50 4.13
CA GLU A 84 21.22 -7.37 4.49
C GLU A 84 20.48 -6.04 4.40
N THR A 85 19.24 -5.99 4.88
CA THR A 85 18.40 -4.80 4.83
C THR A 85 17.59 -4.64 6.10
N SER A 86 17.24 -3.39 6.42
CA SER A 86 16.21 -3.09 7.41
C SER A 86 14.90 -2.87 6.68
N THR A 87 13.91 -3.69 6.98
CA THR A 87 12.62 -3.67 6.29
C THR A 87 11.54 -3.09 7.17
N PHE A 88 10.82 -2.09 6.66
CA PHE A 88 9.66 -1.53 7.34
C PHE A 88 8.51 -2.53 7.27
N LEU A 89 8.07 -3.01 8.42
CA LEU A 89 7.05 -4.05 8.54
C LEU A 89 6.05 -3.67 9.63
N GLY A 90 4.78 -3.79 9.35
CA GLY A 90 3.72 -3.56 10.32
C GLY A 90 2.35 -3.90 9.76
N PRO A 91 1.32 -3.92 10.61
CA PRO A 91 -0.05 -4.18 10.18
C PRO A 91 -0.66 -2.95 9.52
N VAL A 92 -1.44 -3.18 8.48
CA VAL A 92 -2.18 -2.13 7.77
C VAL A 92 -3.52 -2.68 7.31
N PHE A 93 -4.56 -1.85 7.30
CA PHE A 93 -5.86 -2.24 6.78
C PHE A 93 -5.80 -2.36 5.26
N TYR A 94 -6.14 -3.53 4.76
CA TYR A 94 -6.06 -3.83 3.33
C TYR A 94 -7.36 -4.44 2.84
N GLN A 95 -7.80 -4.01 1.66
CA GLN A 95 -9.10 -4.39 1.12
C GLN A 95 -8.98 -4.79 -0.36
N ARG A 96 -9.59 -5.92 -0.71
CA ARG A 96 -9.72 -6.33 -2.11
C ARG A 96 -10.88 -5.57 -2.74
N LEU A 97 -10.62 -4.91 -3.87
CA LEU A 97 -11.62 -4.16 -4.61
C LEU A 97 -12.18 -4.96 -5.78
N LYS A 98 -13.33 -4.53 -6.29
CA LYS A 98 -14.09 -5.21 -7.33
C LYS A 98 -13.52 -5.06 -8.76
N HIS A 99 -12.48 -4.25 -8.95
CA HIS A 99 -11.95 -3.92 -10.27
C HIS A 99 -11.18 -5.10 -10.86
N MET A 100 -11.80 -5.81 -11.78
CA MET A 100 -11.25 -6.99 -12.43
C MET A 100 -10.86 -6.70 -13.87
N VAL A 101 -9.91 -7.45 -14.40
CA VAL A 101 -9.42 -7.29 -15.77
C VAL A 101 -10.57 -7.43 -16.79
N ALA A 102 -11.47 -8.39 -16.58
CA ALA A 102 -12.60 -8.60 -17.48
C ALA A 102 -13.49 -7.37 -17.62
N ASP A 103 -13.67 -6.60 -16.52
CA ASP A 103 -14.50 -5.38 -16.53
C ASP A 103 -13.78 -4.19 -17.19
N LYS A 104 -12.46 -4.25 -17.31
CA LYS A 104 -11.63 -3.18 -17.89
C LYS A 104 -11.19 -3.47 -19.32
N GLN A 105 -11.43 -4.67 -19.79
CA GLN A 105 -11.10 -5.06 -21.13
C GLN A 105 -11.94 -4.25 -22.13
N HIS A 106 -11.27 -3.69 -23.13
CA HIS A 106 -11.91 -2.88 -24.13
C HIS A 106 -11.24 -3.10 -25.50
N SER A 107 -12.06 -3.23 -26.51
CA SER A 107 -11.59 -3.32 -27.89
C SER A 107 -12.59 -2.63 -28.83
N ARG A 108 -12.10 -2.13 -29.94
CA ARG A 108 -12.91 -1.47 -30.94
C ARG A 108 -12.32 -1.69 -32.33
N SER A 109 -13.18 -2.03 -33.29
CA SER A 109 -12.82 -2.00 -34.72
C SER A 109 -13.57 -0.86 -35.42
N ILE A 110 -14.90 -0.82 -35.27
CA ILE A 110 -15.78 0.21 -35.81
C ILE A 110 -16.76 0.61 -34.69
N GLY A 111 -17.03 1.91 -34.54
CA GLY A 111 -17.95 2.38 -33.51
C GLY A 111 -18.29 3.87 -33.63
N PRO A 112 -18.96 4.47 -32.62
CA PRO A 112 -19.43 5.83 -32.67
C PRO A 112 -18.29 6.86 -32.75
N MET A 113 -18.56 7.99 -33.39
CA MET A 113 -17.62 9.09 -33.58
C MET A 113 -18.22 10.38 -33.02
N VAL A 114 -17.33 11.28 -32.57
CA VAL A 114 -17.73 12.60 -32.12
C VAL A 114 -18.14 13.47 -33.33
N ASN A 115 -19.30 14.14 -33.26
CA ASN A 115 -19.83 14.91 -34.37
C ASN A 115 -18.92 16.05 -34.82
N LEU A 116 -18.32 16.77 -33.87
CA LEU A 116 -17.52 17.96 -34.18
C LEU A 116 -16.19 17.62 -34.83
N THR A 117 -15.42 16.69 -34.20
CA THR A 117 -14.09 16.34 -34.65
C THR A 117 -14.05 15.16 -35.62
N ARG A 118 -15.15 14.42 -35.72
CA ARG A 118 -15.26 13.17 -36.50
C ARG A 118 -14.20 12.15 -36.14
N GLN A 119 -13.79 12.18 -34.89
CA GLN A 119 -12.86 11.22 -34.33
C GLN A 119 -13.61 10.17 -33.51
N PRO A 120 -13.00 9.00 -33.23
CA PRO A 120 -13.62 8.02 -32.37
C PRO A 120 -14.00 8.60 -31.01
N ALA A 121 -15.14 8.20 -30.47
CA ALA A 121 -15.57 8.60 -29.13
C ALA A 121 -14.56 8.15 -28.07
N GLU A 122 -14.58 8.78 -26.90
CA GLU A 122 -13.70 8.45 -25.79
C GLU A 122 -14.39 7.51 -24.80
N GLY A 123 -13.61 6.60 -24.22
CA GLY A 123 -14.03 5.78 -23.10
C GLY A 123 -14.69 4.47 -23.50
N ARG A 124 -14.51 3.47 -22.62
CA ARG A 124 -15.05 2.13 -22.80
C ARG A 124 -16.58 2.10 -22.82
N SER A 125 -17.21 2.91 -21.99
CA SER A 125 -18.68 2.97 -21.88
C SER A 125 -19.38 3.48 -23.14
N ARG A 126 -18.66 4.23 -23.98
CA ARG A 126 -19.16 4.78 -25.24
C ARG A 126 -18.70 3.99 -26.46
N ASP A 127 -18.14 2.80 -26.24
CA ASP A 127 -17.48 2.02 -27.28
C ASP A 127 -16.45 2.88 -28.05
N GLY A 128 -15.66 3.63 -27.27
CA GLY A 128 -14.67 4.55 -27.81
C GLY A 128 -13.38 3.90 -28.23
N GLY A 129 -12.55 4.67 -28.93
CA GLY A 129 -11.22 4.25 -29.36
C GLY A 129 -10.17 4.56 -28.30
N PHE A 130 -8.99 3.97 -28.46
CA PHE A 130 -7.85 4.27 -27.62
C PHE A 130 -7.22 5.61 -27.97
N ARG A 131 -6.65 6.25 -26.97
CA ARG A 131 -5.83 7.44 -27.18
C ARG A 131 -4.39 7.03 -27.49
N ILE A 132 -3.85 7.57 -28.59
CA ILE A 132 -2.47 7.30 -29.00
C ILE A 132 -1.49 8.33 -28.42
N GLY A 133 -2.00 9.46 -27.98
CA GLY A 133 -1.17 10.50 -27.37
C GLY A 133 -1.56 11.91 -27.73
#